data_08e5b73930a7409e418ccaa7e8f87139
#
_entry.id   08e5b73930a7409e418ccaa7e8f87139
#
_cell.length_a   1.000
_cell.length_b   1.000
_cell.length_c   1.000
_cell.angle_alpha   90.00
_cell.angle_beta   90.00
_cell.angle_gamma   90.00
#
_symmetry.space_group_name_H-M   'P 1'
#
loop_
_entity.id
_entity.type
_entity.pdbx_description
1 polymer ?
#
loop_
_entity_poly.entity_id
_entity_poly.type
_entity_poly.pdbx_seq_one_letter_code
_entity_poly.pdbx_strand_id
1 'polypeptide(L)'
;EVLTNLDLPDFTIQINNRKILSGIAEVSGESDKLIQITVAIDKLDKIGKDGVVKELLEKGVSEMALEKINPLFDITGDTKSRLSQMRSYLASSEIGLEGVSEMEFVLDQVEELGLKRAKVEFDVTLARGLNYYTGAIFEVKVNGVNMGSICGGGRYADLTGVFGMKDMSGVGISFGADRIYDV
;
A
#
# COMPACT_ATOMS: atom_id res chain seq x y z
N GLU A 1 15.03 7.77 -10.53
CA GLU A 1 16.26 7.92 -11.33
C GLU A 1 16.32 6.87 -12.45
N VAL A 2 16.22 5.55 -12.16
CA VAL A 2 16.27 4.48 -13.19
C VAL A 2 15.24 4.74 -14.30
N LEU A 3 13.96 4.87 -13.96
CA LEU A 3 12.89 5.08 -14.93
C LEU A 3 13.02 6.41 -15.69
N THR A 4 13.51 7.44 -15.01
CA THR A 4 13.82 8.73 -15.65
C THR A 4 14.96 8.62 -16.67
N ASN A 5 15.99 7.82 -16.36
CA ASN A 5 17.11 7.58 -17.27
C ASN A 5 16.73 6.70 -18.47
N LEU A 6 15.67 5.91 -18.33
CA LEU A 6 15.07 5.13 -19.44
C LEU A 6 14.08 5.97 -20.27
N ASP A 7 13.96 7.26 -19.97
CA ASP A 7 13.09 8.20 -20.68
C ASP A 7 11.60 7.83 -20.66
N LEU A 8 11.17 7.07 -19.61
CA LEU A 8 9.78 6.74 -19.47
C LEU A 8 8.90 8.00 -19.32
N PRO A 9 7.65 7.95 -19.83
CA PRO A 9 6.68 9.04 -19.64
C PRO A 9 6.38 9.23 -18.13
N ASP A 10 5.47 10.16 -17.82
CA ASP A 10 5.08 10.44 -16.45
C ASP A 10 4.60 9.20 -15.72
N PHE A 11 5.13 8.97 -14.52
CA PHE A 11 4.79 7.82 -13.68
C PHE A 11 4.56 8.23 -12.23
N THR A 12 3.72 7.47 -11.56
CA THR A 12 3.40 7.65 -10.14
C THR A 12 3.93 6.46 -9.35
N ILE A 13 4.59 6.74 -8.24
CA ILE A 13 5.01 5.76 -7.24
C ILE A 13 3.91 5.75 -6.15
N GLN A 14 3.11 4.71 -6.13
CA GLN A 14 2.14 4.49 -5.08
C GLN A 14 2.82 3.79 -3.91
N ILE A 15 2.56 4.23 -2.69
CA ILE A 15 3.15 3.66 -1.47
C ILE A 15 2.09 3.41 -0.41
N ASN A 16 2.30 2.36 0.39
CA ASN A 16 1.51 2.04 1.57
C ASN A 16 2.41 1.30 2.59
N ASN A 17 1.83 0.83 3.69
CA ASN A 17 2.53 0.07 4.71
C ASN A 17 1.70 -1.13 5.18
N ARG A 18 2.35 -2.29 5.33
CA ARG A 18 1.71 -3.51 5.81
C ARG A 18 1.09 -3.36 7.21
N LYS A 19 1.71 -2.54 8.07
CA LYS A 19 1.20 -2.23 9.41
C LYS A 19 -0.10 -1.43 9.35
N ILE A 20 -0.24 -0.52 8.40
CA ILE A 20 -1.50 0.20 8.15
C ILE A 20 -2.60 -0.80 7.77
N LEU A 21 -2.32 -1.72 6.85
CA LEU A 21 -3.28 -2.75 6.45
C LEU A 21 -3.67 -3.66 7.62
N SER A 22 -2.71 -4.03 8.47
CA SER A 22 -2.99 -4.78 9.71
C SER A 22 -3.86 -3.97 10.66
N GLY A 23 -3.59 -2.68 10.82
CA GLY A 23 -4.39 -1.77 11.63
C GLY A 23 -5.84 -1.64 11.14
N ILE A 24 -6.07 -1.65 9.83
CA ILE A 24 -7.43 -1.64 9.26
C ILE A 24 -8.20 -2.90 9.70
N ALA A 25 -7.58 -4.08 9.60
CA ALA A 25 -8.19 -5.32 10.07
C ALA A 25 -8.42 -5.33 11.58
N GLU A 26 -7.53 -4.75 12.36
CA GLU A 26 -7.66 -4.61 13.81
C GLU A 26 -8.82 -3.69 14.20
N VAL A 27 -8.92 -2.51 13.58
CA VAL A 27 -10.03 -1.54 13.79
C VAL A 27 -11.37 -2.15 13.40
N SER A 28 -11.41 -2.95 12.33
CA SER A 28 -12.63 -3.66 11.93
C SER A 28 -13.10 -4.68 12.98
N GLY A 29 -12.19 -5.16 13.82
CA GLY A 29 -12.44 -6.22 14.80
C GLY A 29 -12.29 -7.64 14.23
N GLU A 30 -11.75 -7.78 13.02
CA GLU A 30 -11.58 -9.05 12.32
C GLU A 30 -10.13 -9.23 11.81
N SER A 31 -9.16 -9.16 12.73
CA SER A 31 -7.72 -9.30 12.43
C SER A 31 -7.37 -10.64 11.75
N ASP A 32 -8.13 -11.68 12.02
CA ASP A 32 -8.02 -13.00 11.39
C ASP A 32 -8.39 -12.98 9.88
N LYS A 33 -9.11 -11.96 9.43
CA LYS A 33 -9.50 -11.76 8.03
C LYS A 33 -8.67 -10.70 7.30
N LEU A 34 -7.48 -10.38 7.80
CA LEU A 34 -6.56 -9.41 7.20
C LEU A 34 -6.40 -9.60 5.68
N ILE A 35 -6.17 -10.84 5.24
CA ILE A 35 -5.95 -11.14 3.81
C ILE A 35 -7.22 -10.88 3.00
N GLN A 36 -8.37 -11.33 3.48
CA GLN A 36 -9.67 -11.13 2.82
C GLN A 36 -10.00 -9.65 2.68
N ILE A 37 -9.81 -8.89 3.76
CA ILE A 37 -10.08 -7.45 3.81
C ILE A 37 -9.15 -6.72 2.84
N THR A 38 -7.84 -6.96 2.92
CA THR A 38 -6.85 -6.24 2.11
C THR A 38 -6.95 -6.58 0.63
N VAL A 39 -7.20 -7.85 0.26
CA VAL A 39 -7.42 -8.26 -1.14
C VAL A 39 -8.69 -7.65 -1.74
N ALA A 40 -9.74 -7.46 -0.94
CA ALA A 40 -10.95 -6.81 -1.43
C ALA A 40 -10.74 -5.30 -1.62
N ILE A 41 -10.08 -4.64 -0.66
CA ILE A 41 -9.75 -3.20 -0.73
C ILE A 41 -8.86 -2.89 -1.93
N ASP A 42 -7.88 -3.74 -2.26
CA ASP A 42 -6.98 -3.60 -3.42
C ASP A 42 -7.72 -3.56 -4.77
N LYS A 43 -8.96 -3.99 -4.78
CA LYS A 43 -9.81 -3.96 -5.97
C LYS A 43 -10.70 -2.73 -6.09
N LEU A 44 -10.61 -1.79 -5.13
CA LEU A 44 -11.52 -0.63 -5.06
C LEU A 44 -11.60 0.13 -6.38
N ASP A 45 -10.46 0.38 -7.03
CA ASP A 45 -10.38 1.09 -8.31
C ASP A 45 -11.07 0.33 -9.46
N LYS A 46 -11.19 -1.01 -9.35
CA LYS A 46 -11.73 -1.87 -10.41
C LYS A 46 -13.20 -2.15 -10.27
N ILE A 47 -13.67 -2.39 -9.04
CA ILE A 47 -15.04 -2.85 -8.77
C ILE A 47 -15.88 -1.84 -8.00
N GLY A 48 -15.28 -0.72 -7.59
CA GLY A 48 -15.94 0.32 -6.80
C GLY A 48 -16.29 -0.10 -5.37
N LYS A 49 -16.79 0.86 -4.58
CA LYS A 49 -17.15 0.65 -3.17
C LYS A 49 -18.18 -0.49 -2.99
N ASP A 50 -19.24 -0.49 -3.78
CA ASP A 50 -20.30 -1.50 -3.68
C ASP A 50 -19.78 -2.91 -4.01
N GLY A 51 -18.89 -3.02 -4.99
CA GLY A 51 -18.24 -4.28 -5.33
C GLY A 51 -17.33 -4.81 -4.22
N VAL A 52 -16.57 -3.92 -3.57
CA VAL A 52 -15.73 -4.27 -2.42
C VAL A 52 -16.57 -4.73 -1.24
N VAL A 53 -17.64 -4.00 -0.90
CA VAL A 53 -18.57 -4.37 0.18
C VAL A 53 -19.17 -5.75 -0.07
N LYS A 54 -19.65 -6.00 -1.29
CA LYS A 54 -20.20 -7.31 -1.68
C LYS A 54 -19.16 -8.43 -1.53
N GLU A 55 -17.94 -8.22 -2.02
CA GLU A 55 -16.86 -9.21 -1.91
C GLU A 55 -16.49 -9.50 -0.44
N LEU A 56 -16.46 -8.47 0.41
CA LEU A 56 -16.18 -8.63 1.84
C LEU A 56 -17.27 -9.48 2.53
N LEU A 57 -18.56 -9.24 2.23
CA LEU A 57 -19.66 -10.04 2.74
C LEU A 57 -19.56 -11.50 2.28
N GLU A 58 -19.28 -11.74 0.99
CA GLU A 58 -19.10 -13.08 0.43
C GLU A 58 -17.92 -13.83 1.08
N LYS A 59 -16.90 -13.11 1.54
CA LYS A 59 -15.77 -13.66 2.30
C LYS A 59 -16.05 -13.79 3.81
N GLY A 60 -17.26 -13.51 4.24
CA GLY A 60 -17.71 -13.69 5.61
C GLY A 60 -17.29 -12.57 6.57
N VAL A 61 -16.90 -11.41 6.06
CA VAL A 61 -16.70 -10.20 6.88
C VAL A 61 -18.06 -9.74 7.39
N SER A 62 -18.17 -9.47 8.69
CA SER A 62 -19.44 -9.09 9.31
C SER A 62 -19.89 -7.68 8.90
N GLU A 63 -21.19 -7.42 8.96
CA GLU A 63 -21.76 -6.08 8.73
C GLU A 63 -21.18 -5.04 9.70
N MET A 64 -20.94 -5.43 10.96
CA MET A 64 -20.33 -4.58 11.98
C MET A 64 -18.88 -4.20 11.60
N ALA A 65 -18.11 -5.12 11.04
CA ALA A 65 -16.77 -4.84 10.54
C ALA A 65 -16.82 -3.92 9.30
N LEU A 66 -17.81 -4.11 8.41
CA LEU A 66 -18.03 -3.26 7.25
C LEU A 66 -18.38 -1.81 7.64
N GLU A 67 -19.20 -1.60 8.67
CA GLU A 67 -19.47 -0.25 9.16
C GLU A 67 -18.20 0.48 9.60
N LYS A 68 -17.25 -0.25 10.19
CA LYS A 68 -15.96 0.29 10.59
C LYS A 68 -14.98 0.49 9.42
N ILE A 69 -15.06 -0.33 8.37
CA ILE A 69 -14.24 -0.22 7.16
C ILE A 69 -14.75 0.91 6.24
N ASN A 70 -16.05 1.17 6.21
CA ASN A 70 -16.67 2.15 5.32
C ASN A 70 -16.00 3.54 5.30
N PRO A 71 -15.59 4.14 6.44
CA PRO A 71 -14.90 5.44 6.45
C PRO A 71 -13.58 5.45 5.65
N LEU A 72 -12.96 4.29 5.46
CA LEU A 72 -11.73 4.16 4.66
C LEU A 72 -11.94 4.60 3.20
N PHE A 73 -13.12 4.34 2.64
CA PHE A 73 -13.45 4.68 1.26
C PHE A 73 -13.66 6.18 1.04
N ASP A 74 -13.82 6.95 2.10
CA ASP A 74 -14.02 8.39 2.06
C ASP A 74 -12.72 9.19 2.29
N ILE A 75 -11.58 8.48 2.50
CA ILE A 75 -10.26 9.09 2.64
C ILE A 75 -9.82 9.66 1.29
N THR A 76 -9.72 10.99 1.20
CA THR A 76 -9.42 11.72 -0.04
C THR A 76 -8.43 12.86 0.21
N GLY A 77 -7.98 13.47 -0.88
CA GLY A 77 -7.05 14.61 -0.84
C GLY A 77 -5.61 14.24 -1.25
N ASP A 78 -4.67 15.09 -0.94
CA ASP A 78 -3.26 14.85 -1.17
C ASP A 78 -2.66 13.82 -0.18
N THR A 79 -1.43 13.42 -0.41
CA THR A 79 -0.74 12.41 0.41
C THR A 79 -0.70 12.75 1.90
N LYS A 80 -0.41 14.01 2.25
CA LYS A 80 -0.34 14.45 3.66
C LYS A 80 -1.73 14.43 4.32
N SER A 81 -2.75 14.87 3.59
CA SER A 81 -4.15 14.83 4.05
C SER A 81 -4.64 13.39 4.25
N ARG A 82 -4.38 12.49 3.30
CA ARG A 82 -4.75 11.07 3.42
C ARG A 82 -4.07 10.40 4.62
N LEU A 83 -2.79 10.68 4.88
CA LEU A 83 -2.08 10.15 6.06
C LEU A 83 -2.65 10.69 7.38
N SER A 84 -3.02 11.97 7.43
CA SER A 84 -3.67 12.55 8.62
C SER A 84 -5.03 11.93 8.90
N GLN A 85 -5.85 11.71 7.86
CA GLN A 85 -7.12 11.01 7.98
C GLN A 85 -6.91 9.56 8.41
N MET A 86 -5.89 8.88 7.86
CA MET A 86 -5.54 7.51 8.21
C MET A 86 -5.06 7.39 9.66
N ARG A 87 -4.29 8.37 10.15
CA ARG A 87 -3.90 8.45 11.56
C ARG A 87 -5.11 8.54 12.48
N SER A 88 -6.10 9.35 12.12
CA SER A 88 -7.36 9.47 12.88
C SER A 88 -8.17 8.18 12.85
N TYR A 89 -8.28 7.55 11.68
CA TYR A 89 -8.99 6.30 11.49
C TYR A 89 -8.36 5.15 12.31
N LEU A 90 -7.03 5.09 12.36
CA LEU A 90 -6.27 4.06 13.08
C LEU A 90 -5.98 4.39 14.54
N ALA A 91 -6.63 5.39 15.13
CA ALA A 91 -6.33 5.87 16.49
C ALA A 91 -6.39 4.79 17.57
N SER A 92 -7.17 3.71 17.39
CA SER A 92 -7.28 2.58 18.30
C SER A 92 -6.33 1.41 17.99
N SER A 93 -5.50 1.50 16.94
CA SER A 93 -4.56 0.45 16.53
C SER A 93 -3.12 0.94 16.66
N GLU A 94 -2.38 0.38 17.60
CA GLU A 94 -0.97 0.72 17.82
C GLU A 94 -0.12 0.38 16.61
N ILE A 95 -0.29 -0.80 16.02
CA ILE A 95 0.42 -1.23 14.82
C ILE A 95 0.06 -0.34 13.62
N GLY A 96 -1.20 0.07 13.50
CA GLY A 96 -1.65 0.97 12.44
C GLY A 96 -0.99 2.35 12.55
N LEU A 97 -0.93 2.91 13.74
CA LEU A 97 -0.26 4.20 14.02
C LEU A 97 1.25 4.14 13.77
N GLU A 98 1.90 3.02 14.12
CA GLU A 98 3.31 2.79 13.78
C GLU A 98 3.51 2.80 12.26
N GLY A 99 2.64 2.12 11.50
CA GLY A 99 2.67 2.12 10.04
C GLY A 99 2.50 3.51 9.43
N VAL A 100 1.63 4.35 9.98
CA VAL A 100 1.47 5.75 9.54
C VAL A 100 2.75 6.55 9.81
N SER A 101 3.35 6.40 10.99
CA SER A 101 4.59 7.09 11.36
C SER A 101 5.77 6.67 10.47
N GLU A 102 5.87 5.38 10.11
CA GLU A 102 6.86 4.91 9.13
C GLU A 102 6.64 5.55 7.75
N MET A 103 5.39 5.72 7.32
CA MET A 103 5.08 6.35 6.02
C MET A 103 5.40 7.84 6.02
N GLU A 104 5.08 8.56 7.09
CA GLU A 104 5.46 9.97 7.25
C GLU A 104 6.98 10.12 7.16
N PHE A 105 7.73 9.29 7.89
CA PHE A 105 9.20 9.29 7.83
C PHE A 105 9.73 9.04 6.40
N VAL A 106 9.21 8.04 5.69
CA VAL A 106 9.63 7.72 4.31
C VAL A 106 9.34 8.90 3.38
N LEU A 107 8.17 9.52 3.50
CA LEU A 107 7.80 10.66 2.66
C LEU A 107 8.65 11.90 2.93
N ASP A 108 8.94 12.18 4.19
CA ASP A 108 9.82 13.30 4.58
C ASP A 108 11.23 13.10 4.00
N GLN A 109 11.78 11.87 4.07
CA GLN A 109 13.07 11.55 3.48
C GLN A 109 13.07 11.68 1.95
N VAL A 110 11.98 11.24 1.29
CA VAL A 110 11.83 11.38 -0.17
C VAL A 110 11.72 12.86 -0.56
N GLU A 111 11.02 13.68 0.22
CA GLU A 111 10.90 15.12 0.00
C GLU A 111 12.26 15.81 0.16
N GLU A 112 13.05 15.45 1.18
CA GLU A 112 14.39 15.98 1.44
C GLU A 112 15.40 15.63 0.34
N LEU A 113 15.38 14.38 -0.15
CA LEU A 113 16.21 13.92 -1.25
C LEU A 113 15.82 14.54 -2.61
N GLY A 114 14.58 14.95 -2.72
CA GLY A 114 14.00 15.55 -3.93
C GLY A 114 13.75 14.53 -5.05
N LEU A 115 12.61 14.68 -5.70
CA LEU A 115 12.25 13.89 -6.89
C LEU A 115 12.23 14.81 -8.12
N LYS A 116 12.87 14.39 -9.21
CA LYS A 116 12.94 15.22 -10.43
C LYS A 116 11.69 15.09 -11.31
N ARG A 117 11.14 13.90 -11.48
CA ARG A 117 10.02 13.61 -12.40
C ARG A 117 8.93 12.73 -11.78
N ALA A 118 9.26 11.95 -10.77
CA ALA A 118 8.30 11.03 -10.15
C ALA A 118 7.37 11.76 -9.19
N LYS A 119 6.09 11.39 -9.20
CA LYS A 119 5.13 11.71 -8.15
C LYS A 119 5.06 10.56 -7.17
N VAL A 120 5.05 10.84 -5.87
CA VAL A 120 4.80 9.82 -4.83
C VAL A 120 3.44 10.08 -4.21
N GLU A 121 2.62 9.04 -4.16
CA GLU A 121 1.27 9.10 -3.60
C GLU A 121 1.07 8.02 -2.55
N PHE A 122 0.55 8.40 -1.40
CA PHE A 122 0.05 7.43 -0.44
C PHE A 122 -1.27 6.86 -0.94
N ASP A 123 -1.32 5.54 -1.12
CA ASP A 123 -2.48 4.81 -1.60
C ASP A 123 -2.93 3.79 -0.55
N VAL A 124 -4.03 4.10 0.14
CA VAL A 124 -4.59 3.26 1.21
C VAL A 124 -5.04 1.88 0.72
N THR A 125 -5.29 1.75 -0.58
CA THR A 125 -5.78 0.50 -1.19
C THR A 125 -4.67 -0.43 -1.63
N LEU A 126 -3.45 0.07 -1.80
CA LEU A 126 -2.31 -0.75 -2.21
C LEU A 126 -2.01 -1.85 -1.18
N ALA A 127 -2.24 -3.11 -1.54
CA ALA A 127 -2.10 -4.27 -0.65
C ALA A 127 -1.16 -5.35 -1.18
N ARG A 128 -0.10 -4.97 -1.83
CA ARG A 128 0.89 -5.86 -2.43
C ARG A 128 1.69 -6.68 -1.41
N GLY A 129 2.17 -7.86 -1.78
CA GLY A 129 3.14 -8.65 -1.00
C GLY A 129 2.59 -9.21 0.31
N LEU A 130 1.41 -9.85 0.26
CA LEU A 130 0.66 -10.30 1.45
C LEU A 130 1.43 -11.22 2.40
N ASN A 131 2.41 -11.96 1.92
CA ASN A 131 3.01 -13.06 2.69
C ASN A 131 4.44 -12.79 3.18
N TYR A 132 5.12 -11.73 2.76
CA TYR A 132 6.52 -11.51 3.10
C TYR A 132 6.93 -10.05 3.39
N TYR A 133 6.19 -9.05 2.93
CA TYR A 133 6.46 -7.67 3.31
C TYR A 133 5.92 -7.37 4.71
N THR A 134 6.72 -6.66 5.50
CA THR A 134 6.44 -6.37 6.92
C THR A 134 6.34 -4.87 7.22
N GLY A 135 6.63 -4.01 6.26
CA GLY A 135 6.61 -2.55 6.41
C GLY A 135 6.16 -1.87 5.14
N ALA A 136 6.86 -0.82 4.72
CA ALA A 136 6.56 -0.07 3.51
C ALA A 136 6.49 -0.97 2.28
N ILE A 137 5.50 -0.73 1.43
CA ILE A 137 5.29 -1.36 0.13
C ILE A 137 5.11 -0.28 -0.91
N PHE A 138 5.53 -0.54 -2.14
CA PHE A 138 5.38 0.42 -3.23
C PHE A 138 5.15 -0.27 -4.57
N GLU A 139 4.56 0.48 -5.47
CA GLU A 139 4.23 0.08 -6.83
C GLU A 139 4.39 1.29 -7.76
N VAL A 140 4.85 1.07 -8.98
CA VAL A 140 4.98 2.13 -9.97
C VAL A 140 4.02 1.90 -11.12
N LYS A 141 3.20 2.90 -11.40
CA LYS A 141 2.27 2.93 -12.53
C LYS A 141 2.64 4.05 -13.50
N VAL A 142 2.56 3.77 -14.79
CA VAL A 142 2.71 4.79 -15.83
C VAL A 142 1.39 5.49 -16.06
N ASN A 143 1.41 6.81 -16.06
CA ASN A 143 0.20 7.62 -16.20
C ASN A 143 -0.28 7.61 -17.66
N GLY A 144 -1.59 7.53 -17.84
CA GLY A 144 -2.20 7.56 -19.19
C GLY A 144 -2.08 6.26 -19.99
N VAL A 145 -1.47 5.21 -19.44
CA VAL A 145 -1.36 3.90 -20.09
C VAL A 145 -2.22 2.88 -19.33
N ASN A 146 -3.07 2.15 -20.06
CA ASN A 146 -3.89 1.09 -19.47
C ASN A 146 -3.07 -0.19 -19.29
N MET A 147 -2.09 -0.13 -18.42
CA MET A 147 -1.19 -1.22 -18.08
C MET A 147 -1.11 -1.39 -16.56
N GLY A 148 -0.85 -2.61 -16.09
CA GLY A 148 -0.56 -2.85 -14.68
C GLY A 148 0.77 -2.20 -14.25
N SER A 149 1.10 -2.28 -12.95
CA SER A 149 2.36 -1.75 -12.44
C SER A 149 3.58 -2.28 -13.18
N ILE A 150 4.52 -1.39 -13.48
CA ILE A 150 5.78 -1.71 -14.16
C ILE A 150 6.89 -2.08 -13.17
N CYS A 151 6.72 -1.74 -11.90
CA CYS A 151 7.68 -2.01 -10.85
C CYS A 151 6.94 -2.17 -9.52
N GLY A 152 7.53 -2.89 -8.59
CA GLY A 152 6.99 -3.01 -7.25
C GLY A 152 7.99 -3.60 -6.28
N GLY A 153 7.77 -3.33 -4.99
CA GLY A 153 8.67 -3.77 -3.95
C GLY A 153 8.16 -3.48 -2.56
N GLY A 154 9.02 -3.69 -1.58
CA GLY A 154 8.70 -3.39 -0.19
C GLY A 154 9.76 -3.86 0.78
N ARG A 155 9.56 -3.49 2.05
CA ARG A 155 10.39 -3.87 3.19
C ARG A 155 9.94 -5.23 3.73
N TYR A 156 10.90 -6.08 4.03
CA TYR A 156 10.70 -7.34 4.73
C TYR A 156 11.71 -7.47 5.89
N ALA A 157 11.27 -8.02 7.02
CA ALA A 157 12.11 -8.22 8.19
C ALA A 157 12.59 -9.70 8.31
N ASP A 158 11.74 -10.65 7.92
CA ASP A 158 11.93 -12.06 8.25
C ASP A 158 12.44 -12.91 7.07
N LEU A 159 12.25 -12.46 5.83
CA LEU A 159 12.62 -13.22 4.63
C LEU A 159 14.12 -13.55 4.58
N THR A 160 14.97 -12.64 5.04
CA THR A 160 16.43 -12.85 5.12
C THR A 160 16.82 -13.99 6.07
N GLY A 161 16.01 -14.23 7.11
CA GLY A 161 16.18 -15.35 8.03
C GLY A 161 16.05 -16.72 7.35
N VAL A 162 15.21 -16.83 6.32
CA VAL A 162 15.07 -18.05 5.50
C VAL A 162 16.38 -18.39 4.78
N PHE A 163 17.17 -17.37 4.44
CA PHE A 163 18.49 -17.51 3.81
C PHE A 163 19.65 -17.48 4.82
N GLY A 164 19.37 -17.68 6.11
CA GLY A 164 20.38 -17.78 7.17
C GLY A 164 20.85 -16.44 7.76
N MET A 165 20.29 -15.30 7.32
CA MET A 165 20.61 -13.97 7.85
C MET A 165 19.53 -13.51 8.82
N LYS A 166 19.55 -14.07 10.03
CA LYS A 166 18.60 -13.67 11.10
C LYS A 166 18.83 -12.23 11.53
N ASP A 167 17.76 -11.58 11.98
CA ASP A 167 17.75 -10.21 12.51
C ASP A 167 18.25 -9.13 11.51
N MET A 168 18.22 -9.43 10.21
CA MET A 168 18.55 -8.50 9.15
C MET A 168 17.30 -8.18 8.34
N SER A 169 16.86 -6.92 8.38
CA SER A 169 15.79 -6.46 7.50
C SER A 169 16.32 -6.19 6.08
N GLY A 170 15.42 -6.30 5.10
CA GLY A 170 15.76 -6.01 3.71
C GLY A 170 14.68 -5.20 3.01
N VAL A 171 15.06 -4.60 1.90
CA VAL A 171 14.15 -3.97 0.93
C VAL A 171 14.42 -4.57 -0.43
N GLY A 172 13.36 -4.97 -1.11
CA GLY A 172 13.44 -5.53 -2.46
C GLY A 172 12.64 -4.70 -3.45
N ILE A 173 13.13 -4.67 -4.68
CA ILE A 173 12.43 -4.07 -5.82
C ILE A 173 12.51 -5.02 -7.01
N SER A 174 11.40 -5.14 -7.73
CA SER A 174 11.30 -5.91 -8.97
C SER A 174 10.84 -5.01 -10.10
N PHE A 175 11.52 -5.08 -11.24
CA PHE A 175 11.17 -4.38 -12.47
C PHE A 175 10.52 -5.35 -13.45
N GLY A 176 9.36 -4.98 -13.99
CA GLY A 176 8.69 -5.70 -15.06
C GLY A 176 9.31 -5.34 -16.41
N ALA A 177 10.38 -6.01 -16.80
CA ALA A 177 11.17 -5.66 -17.99
C ALA A 177 10.31 -5.57 -19.27
N ASP A 178 9.44 -6.55 -19.50
CA ASP A 178 8.52 -6.56 -20.64
C ASP A 178 7.59 -5.36 -20.63
N ARG A 179 7.01 -5.03 -19.46
CA ARG A 179 6.11 -3.87 -19.31
C ARG A 179 6.82 -2.54 -19.50
N ILE A 180 8.07 -2.44 -19.03
CA ILE A 180 8.89 -1.23 -19.23
C ILE A 180 9.25 -1.07 -20.71
N TYR A 181 9.46 -2.18 -21.41
CA TYR A 181 9.75 -2.16 -22.85
C TYR A 181 8.52 -1.77 -23.68
N ASP A 182 7.32 -2.13 -23.26
CA ASP A 182 6.05 -1.87 -23.96
C ASP A 182 5.52 -0.43 -23.74
N VAL A 183 6.12 0.36 -22.86
CA VAL A 183 5.78 1.77 -22.59
C VAL A 183 6.62 2.71 -23.43
#